data_0c7df4ba1ff279d96b83e424c42255ac
#
_entry.id   0c7df4ba1ff279d96b83e424c42255ac
#
_cell.length_a   1.000
_cell.length_b   1.000
_cell.length_c   1.000
_cell.angle_alpha   90.00
_cell.angle_beta   90.00
_cell.angle_gamma   90.00
#
_symmetry.space_group_name_H-M   'P 1'
#
loop_
_entity.id
_entity.type
_entity.pdbx_description
1 polymer ?
#
loop_
_entity_poly.entity_id
_entity_poly.type
_entity_poly.pdbx_seq_one_letter_code
_entity_poly.pdbx_strand_id
1 'polypeptide(L)'
;GIGMALGINDTALLRRSFKNLLIMTIISVVASTAFFLLSPLNMEQPTELLARTNPTIYDVFIALFGGLAVIVEVCKKEKGTVIAGAAIATALMPPLCTAGYGIANGKFFYFIGAAYLYFINSAFIALATFLMVRYLNFPLVQFTDHSKQVKVNRIITIFTIILIIPSIYSAITVIKQNKFNQNAKEFIKHNKTFRNGYIYSYDINH
;
A
#
# COMPACT_ATOMS: atom_id res chain seq x y z
N GLY A 1 8.90 11.00 4.50
CA GLY A 1 8.81 9.86 5.39
C GLY A 1 9.84 8.76 5.15
N ILE A 2 9.40 7.49 5.23
CA ILE A 2 10.29 6.32 5.20
C ILE A 2 11.18 6.29 3.96
N GLY A 3 10.61 6.39 2.76
CA GLY A 3 11.38 6.36 1.51
C GLY A 3 12.41 7.48 1.40
N MET A 4 12.08 8.68 1.88
CA MET A 4 13.03 9.79 1.94
C MET A 4 14.19 9.48 2.91
N ALA A 5 13.88 8.98 4.12
CA ALA A 5 14.87 8.63 5.12
C ALA A 5 15.87 7.58 4.62
N LEU A 6 15.37 6.56 3.89
CA LEU A 6 16.20 5.56 3.21
C LEU A 6 17.05 6.18 2.11
N GLY A 7 16.48 7.11 1.33
CA GLY A 7 17.16 7.78 0.22
C GLY A 7 18.34 8.63 0.65
N ILE A 8 18.23 9.38 1.76
CA ILE A 8 19.27 10.28 2.28
C ILE A 8 20.14 9.64 3.38
N ASN A 9 19.95 8.37 3.71
CA ASN A 9 20.67 7.64 4.77
C ASN A 9 20.46 8.22 6.18
N ASP A 10 19.27 8.71 6.50
CA ASP A 10 18.91 9.26 7.81
C ASP A 10 18.13 8.26 8.67
N THR A 11 18.80 7.62 9.63
CA THR A 11 18.20 6.65 10.57
C THR A 11 17.29 7.31 11.61
N ALA A 12 17.55 8.55 11.99
CA ALA A 12 16.71 9.26 12.95
C ALA A 12 15.35 9.59 12.31
N LEU A 13 15.38 10.09 11.07
CA LEU A 13 14.19 10.32 10.28
C LEU A 13 13.46 9.01 9.98
N LEU A 14 14.17 7.91 9.70
CA LEU A 14 13.58 6.60 9.47
C LEU A 14 12.80 6.11 10.68
N ARG A 15 13.43 6.14 11.86
CA ARG A 15 12.80 5.72 13.12
C ARG A 15 11.57 6.56 13.46
N ARG A 16 11.68 7.87 13.29
CA ARG A 16 10.55 8.80 13.53
C ARG A 16 9.40 8.56 12.57
N SER A 17 9.70 8.39 11.28
CA SER A 17 8.69 8.13 10.25
C SER A 17 7.99 6.80 10.46
N PHE A 18 8.73 5.75 10.82
CA PHE A 18 8.16 4.44 11.11
C PHE A 18 7.27 4.46 12.36
N LYS A 19 7.72 5.11 13.43
CA LYS A 19 6.92 5.31 14.64
C LYS A 19 5.62 6.05 14.34
N ASN A 20 5.69 7.14 13.59
CA ASN A 20 4.51 7.92 13.23
C ASN A 20 3.55 7.10 12.35
N LEU A 21 4.07 6.32 11.38
CA LEU A 21 3.24 5.43 10.56
C LEU A 21 2.49 4.42 11.43
N LEU A 22 3.18 3.76 12.37
CA LEU A 22 2.55 2.79 13.29
C LEU A 22 1.46 3.44 14.16
N ILE A 23 1.75 4.59 14.75
CA ILE A 23 0.78 5.30 15.60
C ILE A 23 -0.47 5.66 14.79
N MET A 24 -0.30 6.23 13.58
CA MET A 24 -1.41 6.60 12.72
C MET A 24 -2.22 5.39 12.26
N THR A 25 -1.55 4.27 11.96
CA THR A 25 -2.20 3.01 11.60
C THR A 25 -3.06 2.50 12.75
N ILE A 26 -2.53 2.45 13.98
CA ILE A 26 -3.26 1.98 15.16
C ILE A 26 -4.48 2.88 15.42
N ILE A 27 -4.28 4.20 15.43
CA ILE A 27 -5.38 5.16 15.64
C ILE A 27 -6.46 4.98 14.57
N SER A 28 -6.09 4.84 13.29
CA SER A 28 -7.04 4.67 12.19
C SER A 28 -7.83 3.38 12.30
N VAL A 29 -7.17 2.26 12.63
CA VAL A 29 -7.85 0.97 12.83
C VAL A 29 -8.79 1.01 14.04
N VAL A 30 -8.34 1.59 15.17
CA VAL A 30 -9.18 1.74 16.37
C VAL A 30 -10.40 2.61 16.09
N ALA A 31 -10.21 3.76 15.45
CA ALA A 31 -11.29 4.67 15.08
C ALA A 31 -12.29 4.01 14.13
N SER A 32 -11.79 3.29 13.12
CA SER A 32 -12.63 2.55 12.18
C SER A 32 -13.40 1.42 12.89
N THR A 33 -12.73 0.65 13.75
CA THR A 33 -13.38 -0.41 14.54
C THR A 33 -14.49 0.16 15.43
N ALA A 34 -14.21 1.25 16.14
CA ALA A 34 -15.20 1.93 16.98
C ALA A 34 -16.40 2.43 16.15
N PHE A 35 -16.14 3.01 14.98
CA PHE A 35 -17.20 3.45 14.07
C PHE A 35 -18.13 2.29 13.67
N PHE A 36 -17.56 1.14 13.24
CA PHE A 36 -18.39 0.00 12.82
C PHE A 36 -19.07 -0.73 13.96
N LEU A 37 -18.52 -0.68 15.19
CA LEU A 37 -19.19 -1.22 16.37
C LEU A 37 -20.38 -0.36 16.83
N LEU A 38 -20.27 0.97 16.68
CA LEU A 38 -21.31 1.92 17.10
C LEU A 38 -22.35 2.18 15.99
N SER A 39 -22.01 1.88 14.74
CA SER A 39 -22.88 2.14 13.61
C SER A 39 -24.04 1.14 13.57
N PRO A 40 -25.30 1.60 13.52
CA PRO A 40 -26.47 0.72 13.39
C PRO A 40 -26.64 0.15 11.96
N LEU A 41 -25.72 0.48 11.04
CA LEU A 41 -25.77 0.02 9.65
C LEU A 41 -25.33 -1.43 9.57
N ASN A 42 -26.29 -2.36 9.59
CA ASN A 42 -26.07 -3.76 9.23
C ASN A 42 -25.77 -3.86 7.72
N MET A 43 -24.53 -3.67 7.34
CA MET A 43 -24.07 -3.92 5.97
C MET A 43 -23.93 -5.43 5.77
N GLU A 44 -24.99 -6.07 5.22
CA GLU A 44 -24.97 -7.52 4.99
C GLU A 44 -23.84 -7.98 4.07
N GLN A 45 -23.48 -7.19 3.05
CA GLN A 45 -22.27 -7.41 2.25
C GLN A 45 -21.77 -6.08 1.67
N PRO A 46 -20.80 -5.41 2.30
CA PRO A 46 -20.23 -4.18 1.76
C PRO A 46 -19.27 -4.52 0.60
N THR A 47 -19.78 -4.57 -0.62
CA THR A 47 -19.02 -4.88 -1.84
C THR A 47 -17.81 -3.98 -2.01
N GLU A 48 -17.89 -2.71 -1.62
CA GLU A 48 -16.81 -1.75 -1.63
C GLU A 48 -15.66 -2.11 -0.65
N LEU A 49 -16.01 -2.64 0.52
CA LEU A 49 -15.02 -3.09 1.49
C LEU A 49 -14.37 -4.42 1.07
N LEU A 50 -15.14 -5.32 0.45
CA LEU A 50 -14.62 -6.56 -0.15
C LEU A 50 -13.60 -6.26 -1.24
N ALA A 51 -13.83 -5.27 -2.09
CA ALA A 51 -12.90 -4.87 -3.13
C ALA A 51 -11.53 -4.42 -2.57
N ARG A 52 -11.46 -4.02 -1.30
CA ARG A 52 -10.24 -3.59 -0.61
C ARG A 52 -9.51 -4.70 0.15
N THR A 53 -9.90 -5.94 -0.03
CA THR A 53 -9.21 -7.10 0.57
C THR A 53 -8.19 -7.75 -0.36
N ASN A 54 -8.29 -7.45 -1.65
CA ASN A 54 -7.38 -8.00 -2.67
C ASN A 54 -6.67 -6.85 -3.41
N PRO A 55 -5.33 -6.85 -3.46
CA PRO A 55 -4.59 -5.85 -4.21
C PRO A 55 -4.83 -5.99 -5.71
N THR A 56 -5.01 -4.85 -6.37
CA THR A 56 -5.11 -4.77 -7.81
C THR A 56 -3.89 -4.09 -8.42
N ILE A 57 -3.69 -4.25 -9.72
CA ILE A 57 -2.61 -3.55 -10.43
C ILE A 57 -2.77 -2.02 -10.34
N TYR A 58 -4.01 -1.55 -10.27
CA TYR A 58 -4.31 -0.13 -10.11
C TYR A 58 -3.86 0.42 -8.76
N ASP A 59 -4.02 -0.34 -7.68
CA ASP A 59 -3.56 0.06 -6.34
C ASP A 59 -2.04 0.25 -6.33
N VAL A 60 -1.30 -0.65 -6.99
CA VAL A 60 0.16 -0.56 -7.13
C VAL A 60 0.56 0.72 -7.88
N PHE A 61 -0.09 1.02 -9.01
CA PHE A 61 0.19 2.23 -9.78
C PHE A 61 -0.16 3.50 -9.00
N ILE A 62 -1.32 3.53 -8.33
CA ILE A 62 -1.74 4.68 -7.50
C ILE A 62 -0.73 4.91 -6.38
N ALA A 63 -0.27 3.86 -5.70
CA ALA A 63 0.73 3.97 -4.65
C ALA A 63 2.08 4.47 -5.19
N LEU A 64 2.51 3.96 -6.35
CA LEU A 64 3.77 4.35 -6.99
C LEU A 64 3.74 5.81 -7.44
N PHE A 65 2.72 6.23 -8.19
CA PHE A 65 2.58 7.62 -8.63
C PHE A 65 2.32 8.58 -7.47
N GLY A 66 1.57 8.15 -6.44
CA GLY A 66 1.41 8.91 -5.20
C GLY A 66 2.75 9.14 -4.49
N GLY A 67 3.60 8.11 -4.43
CA GLY A 67 4.95 8.23 -3.87
C GLY A 67 5.86 9.18 -4.65
N LEU A 68 5.76 9.20 -5.99
CA LEU A 68 6.47 10.16 -6.84
C LEU A 68 5.98 11.59 -6.61
N ALA A 69 4.66 11.79 -6.54
CA ALA A 69 4.05 13.11 -6.30
C ALA A 69 4.54 13.74 -4.98
N VAL A 70 4.73 12.94 -3.93
CA VAL A 70 5.28 13.39 -2.64
C VAL A 70 6.64 14.06 -2.80
N ILE A 71 7.53 13.50 -3.61
CA ILE A 71 8.87 14.06 -3.79
C ILE A 71 8.83 15.33 -4.62
N VAL A 72 8.01 15.37 -5.68
CA VAL A 72 7.84 16.58 -6.47
C VAL A 72 7.36 17.75 -5.58
N GLU A 73 6.47 17.46 -4.65
CA GLU A 73 5.98 18.46 -3.70
C GLU A 73 7.06 18.90 -2.69
N VAL A 74 7.84 17.95 -2.16
CA VAL A 74 8.98 18.26 -1.26
C VAL A 74 10.03 19.11 -1.95
N CYS A 75 10.21 18.98 -3.27
CA CYS A 75 11.16 19.78 -4.06
C CYS A 75 10.66 21.20 -4.34
N LYS A 76 9.36 21.47 -4.23
CA LYS A 76 8.81 22.82 -4.41
C LYS A 76 9.10 23.67 -3.17
N LYS A 77 9.52 24.94 -3.40
CA LYS A 77 9.76 25.91 -2.33
C LYS A 77 8.48 26.33 -1.57
N GLU A 78 7.33 26.14 -2.18
CA GLU A 78 6.06 26.51 -1.57
C GLU A 78 5.56 25.34 -0.69
N LYS A 79 4.97 25.69 0.47
CA LYS A 79 4.48 24.74 1.48
C LYS A 79 3.20 24.00 0.98
N GLY A 80 3.37 23.13 0.02
CA GLY A 80 2.28 22.39 -0.61
C GLY A 80 2.07 20.94 -0.12
N THR A 81 2.39 20.66 1.16
CA THR A 81 2.32 19.30 1.74
C THR A 81 0.92 18.68 1.78
N VAL A 82 -0.12 19.45 1.46
CA VAL A 82 -1.53 19.02 1.54
C VAL A 82 -1.89 18.06 0.41
N ILE A 83 -1.43 18.31 -0.82
CA ILE A 83 -1.79 17.50 -2.00
C ILE A 83 -1.16 16.11 -1.90
N ALA A 84 0.12 16.04 -1.56
CA ALA A 84 0.80 14.76 -1.36
C ALA A 84 0.22 13.98 -0.18
N GLY A 85 -0.13 14.67 0.91
CA GLY A 85 -0.81 14.06 2.05
C GLY A 85 -2.17 13.46 1.66
N ALA A 86 -2.97 14.18 0.87
CA ALA A 86 -4.24 13.68 0.35
C ALA A 86 -4.06 12.47 -0.56
N ALA A 87 -3.09 12.49 -1.49
CA ALA A 87 -2.80 11.37 -2.38
C ALA A 87 -2.38 10.10 -1.61
N ILE A 88 -1.58 10.23 -0.54
CA ILE A 88 -1.22 9.12 0.34
C ILE A 88 -2.45 8.62 1.10
N ALA A 89 -3.27 9.52 1.63
CA ALA A 89 -4.46 9.16 2.39
C ALA A 89 -5.45 8.35 1.53
N THR A 90 -5.66 8.72 0.27
CA THR A 90 -6.54 7.97 -0.64
C THR A 90 -6.07 6.54 -0.89
N ALA A 91 -4.77 6.27 -0.85
CA ALA A 91 -4.22 4.93 -1.00
C ALA A 91 -4.23 4.10 0.29
N LEU A 92 -4.11 4.75 1.47
CA LEU A 92 -3.91 4.04 2.74
C LEU A 92 -5.16 3.97 3.62
N MET A 93 -6.06 4.95 3.55
CA MET A 93 -7.28 4.99 4.39
C MET A 93 -8.26 3.86 4.10
N PRO A 94 -8.62 3.55 2.83
CA PRO A 94 -9.63 2.52 2.54
C PRO A 94 -9.25 1.14 3.10
N PRO A 95 -8.00 0.65 2.97
CA PRO A 95 -7.60 -0.61 3.60
C PRO A 95 -7.71 -0.59 5.13
N LEU A 96 -7.36 0.54 5.77
CA LEU A 96 -7.46 0.66 7.23
C LEU A 96 -8.92 0.65 7.71
N CYS A 97 -9.83 1.27 6.95
CA CYS A 97 -11.26 1.20 7.21
C CYS A 97 -11.78 -0.24 7.09
N THR A 98 -11.37 -0.97 6.05
CA THR A 98 -11.75 -2.37 5.87
C THR A 98 -11.17 -3.27 6.96
N ALA A 99 -9.96 -3.01 7.42
CA ALA A 99 -9.36 -3.73 8.55
C ALA A 99 -10.18 -3.53 9.84
N GLY A 100 -10.59 -2.29 10.13
CA GLY A 100 -11.46 -1.99 11.28
C GLY A 100 -12.84 -2.65 11.17
N TYR A 101 -13.42 -2.69 9.98
CA TYR A 101 -14.65 -3.45 9.72
C TYR A 101 -14.46 -4.95 9.99
N GLY A 102 -13.35 -5.52 9.55
CA GLY A 102 -13.03 -6.92 9.79
C GLY A 102 -12.96 -7.27 11.28
N ILE A 103 -12.34 -6.39 12.08
CA ILE A 103 -12.26 -6.55 13.54
C ILE A 103 -13.66 -6.41 14.17
N ALA A 104 -14.41 -5.37 13.84
CA ALA A 104 -15.71 -5.09 14.42
C ALA A 104 -16.74 -6.21 14.19
N ASN A 105 -16.67 -6.89 13.04
CA ASN A 105 -17.58 -7.96 12.66
C ASN A 105 -17.03 -9.38 12.85
N GLY A 106 -15.85 -9.53 13.48
CA GLY A 106 -15.21 -10.84 13.67
C GLY A 106 -14.78 -11.55 12.38
N LYS A 107 -14.69 -10.80 11.27
CA LYS A 107 -14.33 -11.35 9.95
C LYS A 107 -12.83 -11.24 9.72
N PHE A 108 -12.07 -12.17 10.25
CA PHE A 108 -10.61 -12.15 10.23
C PHE A 108 -9.99 -12.11 8.82
N PHE A 109 -10.64 -12.71 7.83
CA PHE A 109 -10.21 -12.65 6.44
C PHE A 109 -10.16 -11.21 5.88
N TYR A 110 -11.16 -10.38 6.23
CA TYR A 110 -11.18 -8.98 5.83
C TYR A 110 -10.04 -8.19 6.45
N PHE A 111 -9.75 -8.47 7.73
CA PHE A 111 -8.64 -7.83 8.43
C PHE A 111 -7.30 -8.16 7.76
N ILE A 112 -7.02 -9.44 7.49
CA ILE A 112 -5.75 -9.86 6.88
C ILE A 112 -5.60 -9.32 5.46
N GLY A 113 -6.63 -9.45 4.62
CA GLY A 113 -6.60 -8.95 3.25
C GLY A 113 -6.38 -7.44 3.18
N ALA A 114 -7.09 -6.69 4.02
CA ALA A 114 -6.94 -5.24 4.10
C ALA A 114 -5.58 -4.81 4.67
N ALA A 115 -5.08 -5.49 5.70
CA ALA A 115 -3.76 -5.24 6.26
C ALA A 115 -2.65 -5.54 5.23
N TYR A 116 -2.80 -6.58 4.43
CA TYR A 116 -1.91 -6.91 3.33
C TYR A 116 -1.90 -5.82 2.26
N LEU A 117 -3.07 -5.35 1.80
CA LEU A 117 -3.18 -4.25 0.84
C LEU A 117 -2.57 -2.95 1.40
N TYR A 118 -2.82 -2.63 2.67
CA TYR A 118 -2.20 -1.49 3.33
C TYR A 118 -0.67 -1.57 3.33
N PHE A 119 -0.13 -2.75 3.64
CA PHE A 119 1.31 -2.98 3.65
C PHE A 119 1.91 -2.80 2.25
N ILE A 120 1.30 -3.37 1.22
CA ILE A 120 1.72 -3.23 -0.17
C ILE A 120 1.74 -1.76 -0.59
N ASN A 121 0.64 -1.03 -0.39
CA ASN A 121 0.55 0.37 -0.76
C ASN A 121 1.61 1.22 -0.04
N SER A 122 1.80 0.99 1.26
CA SER A 122 2.85 1.67 2.04
C SER A 122 4.25 1.38 1.51
N ALA A 123 4.52 0.13 1.14
CA ALA A 123 5.80 -0.30 0.59
C ALA A 123 6.08 0.34 -0.79
N PHE A 124 5.08 0.36 -1.69
CA PHE A 124 5.25 0.99 -3.00
C PHE A 124 5.42 2.51 -2.92
N ILE A 125 4.68 3.19 -2.04
CA ILE A 125 4.87 4.63 -1.77
C ILE A 125 6.30 4.89 -1.26
N ALA A 126 6.76 4.09 -0.31
CA ALA A 126 8.12 4.23 0.23
C ALA A 126 9.19 3.93 -0.82
N LEU A 127 8.99 2.89 -1.66
CA LEU A 127 9.90 2.52 -2.74
C LEU A 127 9.97 3.62 -3.81
N ALA A 128 8.84 4.12 -4.28
CA ALA A 128 8.78 5.19 -5.26
C ALA A 128 9.48 6.47 -4.75
N THR A 129 9.20 6.83 -3.48
CA THR A 129 9.85 7.95 -2.81
C THR A 129 11.37 7.73 -2.70
N PHE A 130 11.82 6.53 -2.32
CA PHE A 130 13.23 6.17 -2.24
C PHE A 130 13.95 6.28 -3.58
N LEU A 131 13.38 5.70 -4.64
CA LEU A 131 13.95 5.74 -5.98
C LEU A 131 14.08 7.17 -6.50
N MET A 132 13.07 8.00 -6.28
CA MET A 132 13.09 9.38 -6.72
C MET A 132 14.09 10.25 -5.95
N VAL A 133 14.23 10.04 -4.63
CA VAL A 133 15.24 10.71 -3.81
C VAL A 133 16.66 10.37 -4.29
N ARG A 134 16.89 9.11 -4.64
CA ARG A 134 18.16 8.66 -5.21
C ARG A 134 18.41 9.23 -6.60
N TYR A 135 17.39 9.24 -7.45
CA TYR A 135 17.47 9.79 -8.80
C TYR A 135 17.80 11.30 -8.79
N LEU A 136 17.19 12.06 -7.88
CA LEU A 136 17.41 13.50 -7.72
C LEU A 136 18.71 13.85 -6.98
N ASN A 137 19.53 12.85 -6.60
CA ASN A 137 20.80 13.03 -5.91
C ASN A 137 20.69 13.94 -4.67
N PHE A 138 19.67 13.73 -3.83
CA PHE A 138 19.56 14.45 -2.55
C PHE A 138 20.81 14.25 -1.71
N PRO A 139 21.29 15.29 -1.00
CA PRO A 139 22.48 15.19 -0.18
C PRO A 139 22.30 14.12 0.91
N LEU A 140 23.27 13.21 0.98
CA LEU A 140 23.29 12.17 2.01
C LEU A 140 23.68 12.78 3.36
N VAL A 141 23.08 12.29 4.43
CA VAL A 141 23.50 12.64 5.79
C VAL A 141 24.93 12.12 6.00
N GLN A 142 25.86 13.04 6.25
CA GLN A 142 27.26 12.72 6.51
C GLN A 142 27.47 12.53 8.02
N PHE A 143 28.15 11.46 8.38
CA PHE A 143 28.55 11.20 9.76
C PHE A 143 30.05 11.44 9.90
N THR A 144 30.44 12.18 10.93
CA THR A 144 31.85 12.46 11.25
C THR A 144 32.60 11.19 11.71
N ASP A 145 31.86 10.19 12.21
CA ASP A 145 32.39 8.94 12.71
C ASP A 145 32.17 7.80 11.70
N HIS A 146 33.25 7.29 11.15
CA HIS A 146 33.24 6.22 10.13
C HIS A 146 32.54 4.94 10.62
N SER A 147 32.68 4.58 11.91
CA SER A 147 32.02 3.41 12.50
C SER A 147 30.49 3.55 12.52
N LYS A 148 30.00 4.76 12.79
CA LYS A 148 28.56 5.06 12.76
C LYS A 148 28.03 5.02 11.32
N GLN A 149 28.78 5.55 10.36
CA GLN A 149 28.39 5.55 8.96
C GLN A 149 28.23 4.12 8.42
N VAL A 150 29.13 3.20 8.73
CA VAL A 150 29.03 1.80 8.30
C VAL A 150 27.80 1.12 8.90
N LYS A 151 27.52 1.34 10.20
CA LYS A 151 26.32 0.79 10.86
C LYS A 151 25.03 1.34 10.22
N VAL A 152 24.98 2.64 9.98
CA VAL A 152 23.82 3.29 9.34
C VAL A 152 23.58 2.73 7.95
N ASN A 153 24.62 2.66 7.12
CA ASN A 153 24.51 2.11 5.77
C ASN A 153 24.00 0.66 5.79
N ARG A 154 24.50 -0.17 6.72
CA ARG A 154 24.04 -1.57 6.87
C ARG A 154 22.55 -1.63 7.22
N ILE A 155 22.10 -0.84 8.22
CA ILE A 155 20.68 -0.80 8.62
C ILE A 155 19.79 -0.37 7.45
N ILE A 156 20.19 0.67 6.74
CA ILE A 156 19.43 1.19 5.59
C ILE A 156 19.40 0.18 4.45
N THR A 157 20.52 -0.48 4.14
CA THR A 157 20.56 -1.52 3.12
C THR A 157 19.64 -2.69 3.46
N ILE A 158 19.67 -3.18 4.71
CA ILE A 158 18.78 -4.25 5.16
C ILE A 158 17.33 -3.83 5.04
N PHE A 159 16.99 -2.62 5.49
CA PHE A 159 15.61 -2.12 5.43
C PHE A 159 15.12 -1.93 3.98
N THR A 160 16.01 -1.45 3.10
CA THR A 160 15.72 -1.32 1.67
C THR A 160 15.46 -2.68 1.02
N ILE A 161 16.27 -3.70 1.34
CA ILE A 161 16.08 -5.06 0.84
C ILE A 161 14.74 -5.64 1.33
N ILE A 162 14.43 -5.50 2.63
CA ILE A 162 13.16 -5.94 3.23
C ILE A 162 11.96 -5.25 2.56
N LEU A 163 12.12 -4.03 2.06
CA LEU A 163 11.07 -3.30 1.37
C LEU A 163 10.94 -3.72 -0.10
N ILE A 164 12.07 -3.93 -0.80
CA ILE A 164 12.10 -4.25 -2.23
C ILE A 164 11.60 -5.67 -2.50
N ILE A 165 12.06 -6.67 -1.74
CA ILE A 165 11.73 -8.08 -2.00
C ILE A 165 10.21 -8.34 -1.97
N PRO A 166 9.46 -7.97 -0.90
CA PRO A 166 8.03 -8.15 -0.89
C PRO A 166 7.30 -7.34 -1.95
N SER A 167 7.80 -6.14 -2.29
CA SER A 167 7.20 -5.30 -3.33
C SER A 167 7.29 -5.96 -4.71
N ILE A 168 8.44 -6.51 -5.08
CA ILE A 168 8.62 -7.24 -6.34
C ILE A 168 7.75 -8.51 -6.36
N TYR A 169 7.77 -9.30 -5.28
CA TYR A 169 6.94 -10.49 -5.18
C TYR A 169 5.45 -10.16 -5.34
N SER A 170 4.99 -9.13 -4.65
CA SER A 170 3.61 -8.66 -4.74
C SER A 170 3.25 -8.17 -6.15
N ALA A 171 4.12 -7.38 -6.79
CA ALA A 171 3.90 -6.91 -8.15
C ALA A 171 3.74 -8.09 -9.13
N ILE A 172 4.62 -9.10 -9.06
CA ILE A 172 4.56 -10.28 -9.91
C ILE A 172 3.26 -11.06 -9.66
N THR A 173 2.86 -11.24 -8.41
CA THR A 173 1.64 -11.96 -8.03
C THR A 173 0.40 -11.25 -8.56
N VAL A 174 0.30 -9.93 -8.38
CA VAL A 174 -0.82 -9.12 -8.88
C VAL A 174 -0.91 -9.16 -10.40
N ILE A 175 0.23 -9.08 -11.11
CA ILE A 175 0.26 -9.18 -12.57
C ILE A 175 -0.22 -10.56 -13.05
N LYS A 176 0.25 -11.64 -12.41
CA LYS A 176 -0.19 -13.01 -12.74
C LYS A 176 -1.69 -13.20 -12.52
N GLN A 177 -2.19 -12.73 -11.38
CA GLN A 177 -3.60 -12.82 -11.04
C GLN A 177 -4.48 -12.02 -12.00
N ASN A 178 -4.04 -10.83 -12.38
CA ASN A 178 -4.75 -9.99 -13.35
C ASN A 178 -4.79 -10.64 -14.75
N LYS A 179 -3.68 -11.23 -15.19
CA LYS A 179 -3.59 -11.97 -16.45
C LYS A 179 -4.51 -13.20 -16.44
N PHE A 180 -4.53 -13.94 -15.35
CA PHE A 180 -5.43 -15.08 -15.18
C PHE A 180 -6.90 -14.63 -15.27
N ASN A 181 -7.28 -13.58 -14.54
CA ASN A 181 -8.64 -13.04 -14.55
C ASN A 181 -9.06 -12.53 -15.93
N GLN A 182 -8.16 -11.90 -16.68
CA GLN A 182 -8.43 -11.46 -18.06
C GLN A 182 -8.65 -12.65 -18.98
N ASN A 183 -7.77 -13.65 -18.96
CA ASN A 183 -7.89 -14.85 -19.80
C ASN A 183 -9.16 -15.64 -19.46
N ALA A 184 -9.50 -15.76 -18.17
CA ALA A 184 -10.73 -16.43 -17.76
C ALA A 184 -11.98 -15.68 -18.24
N LYS A 185 -12.00 -14.36 -18.16
CA LYS A 185 -13.10 -13.53 -18.70
C LYS A 185 -13.23 -13.68 -20.22
N GLU A 186 -12.11 -13.71 -20.94
CA GLU A 186 -12.09 -13.88 -22.40
C GLU A 186 -12.58 -15.28 -22.79
N PHE A 187 -12.13 -16.31 -22.09
CA PHE A 187 -12.60 -17.68 -22.29
C PHE A 187 -14.12 -17.80 -22.09
N ILE A 188 -14.64 -17.22 -20.98
CA ILE A 188 -16.08 -17.22 -20.70
C ILE A 188 -16.86 -16.43 -21.76
N LYS A 189 -16.31 -15.30 -22.23
CA LYS A 189 -16.94 -14.49 -23.28
C LYS A 189 -17.07 -15.25 -24.60
N HIS A 190 -16.07 -16.04 -24.96
CA HIS A 190 -16.12 -16.87 -26.19
C HIS A 190 -17.01 -18.08 -26.06
N ASN A 191 -17.19 -18.63 -24.84
CA ASN A 191 -17.95 -19.83 -24.58
C ASN A 191 -19.25 -19.57 -23.82
N LYS A 192 -19.89 -18.41 -24.03
CA LYS A 192 -21.13 -18.00 -23.33
C LYS A 192 -22.33 -18.88 -23.61
N THR A 193 -22.38 -19.52 -24.77
CA THR A 193 -23.52 -20.32 -25.22
C THR A 193 -23.15 -21.78 -25.26
N PHE A 194 -23.86 -22.61 -24.51
CA PHE A 194 -23.84 -24.05 -24.60
C PHE A 194 -25.04 -24.53 -25.41
N ARG A 195 -24.99 -25.76 -25.91
CA ARG A 195 -26.01 -26.34 -26.79
C ARG A 195 -27.46 -26.23 -26.24
N ASN A 196 -27.62 -26.09 -24.91
CA ASN A 196 -28.93 -25.98 -24.24
C ASN A 196 -28.95 -24.92 -23.11
N GLY A 197 -28.08 -23.93 -23.10
CA GLY A 197 -28.04 -22.92 -22.04
C GLY A 197 -27.00 -21.84 -22.27
N TYR A 198 -27.03 -20.84 -21.41
CA TYR A 198 -26.04 -19.75 -21.39
C TYR A 198 -25.61 -19.45 -19.97
N ILE A 199 -24.40 -18.92 -19.80
CA ILE A 199 -23.87 -18.50 -18.49
C ILE A 199 -24.50 -17.18 -18.11
N TYR A 200 -25.28 -17.17 -17.04
CA TYR A 200 -25.95 -16.00 -16.52
C TYR A 200 -25.05 -15.21 -15.56
N SER A 201 -24.35 -15.90 -14.67
CA SER A 201 -23.38 -15.31 -13.75
C SER A 201 -22.22 -16.25 -13.53
N TYR A 202 -21.04 -15.71 -13.23
CA TYR A 202 -19.85 -16.49 -12.94
C TYR A 202 -18.99 -15.77 -11.90
N ASP A 203 -18.26 -16.56 -11.11
CA ASP A 203 -17.23 -16.08 -10.20
C ASP A 203 -15.89 -16.71 -10.57
N ILE A 204 -14.81 -15.94 -10.52
CA ILE A 204 -13.48 -16.37 -10.90
C ILE A 204 -12.64 -16.41 -9.62
N ASN A 205 -12.39 -17.63 -9.14
CA ASN A 205 -11.51 -17.89 -8.00
C ASN A 205 -10.16 -18.41 -8.50
N HIS A 206 -9.08 -17.88 -7.90
CA HIS A 206 -7.69 -18.27 -8.21
C HIS A 206 -7.07 -18.96 -7.02
#